data_deabed8d0d72daa65f69c0ae3ece49a7
#
_entry.id   deabed8d0d72daa65f69c0ae3ece49a7
#
_cell.length_a   1.000
_cell.length_b   1.000
_cell.length_c   1.000
_cell.angle_alpha   90.00
_cell.angle_beta   90.00
_cell.angle_gamma   90.00
#
_symmetry.space_group_name_H-M   'P 1'
#
loop_
_entity.id
_entity.type
_entity.pdbx_description
1 polymer ?
#
loop_
_entity_poly.entity_id
_entity_poly.type
_entity_poly.pdbx_seq_one_letter_code
_entity_poly.pdbx_strand_id
1 'polypeptide(L)'
;MKTMKKLKTVLMTAVLGVGLAAGAAQAQERVFFGIATGGTGGTYYPLGGMLAQVISNNAELEGKKLSATAETGNASVANAGLLGRGDIESAFVAADILDAAYKGQNQFEGKAQKNLRALGALYPEAVQLVAQPGISSFKDLKGHSVSSGSPGSGQWQLLGDLLVAHGMTRDDVTEDYSSFSQSAEKIKDGNLDASLITAGSPTASILELSNGHDINIIPLTGEPIKKLQETQPYYASTILPGGTYKGVDNDVETIAVRAIWATHADLPDDIAYAVTKALYENTDTLAKVHVKGKEITPESALESVSIPLHPGAAKYFREKGIIE
;
A
#
# COMPACT_ATOMS: atom_id res chain seq x y z
N MET A 1 -21.00 -5.88 -92.91
CA MET A 1 -21.83 -5.17 -91.91
C MET A 1 -22.72 -6.17 -91.18
N LYS A 2 -22.77 -6.19 -89.90
CA LYS A 2 -23.52 -7.13 -88.99
C LYS A 2 -22.83 -8.46 -88.77
N THR A 3 -21.97 -8.49 -87.74
CA THR A 3 -21.85 -9.65 -86.80
C THR A 3 -20.77 -9.35 -85.78
N MET A 4 -21.03 -8.48 -84.84
CA MET A 4 -20.25 -8.25 -83.62
C MET A 4 -21.17 -7.82 -82.48
N LYS A 5 -21.90 -8.73 -81.97
CA LYS A 5 -22.66 -8.54 -80.73
C LYS A 5 -23.09 -9.91 -80.17
N LYS A 6 -22.23 -10.65 -79.54
CA LYS A 6 -22.60 -11.75 -78.60
C LYS A 6 -21.33 -12.39 -78.07
N LEU A 7 -20.53 -11.66 -77.30
CA LEU A 7 -19.46 -12.25 -76.48
C LEU A 7 -19.01 -11.30 -75.35
N LYS A 8 -19.95 -10.84 -74.58
CA LYS A 8 -19.65 -10.00 -73.36
C LYS A 8 -20.63 -10.24 -72.22
N THR A 9 -21.04 -11.47 -71.92
CA THR A 9 -21.96 -11.72 -70.81
C THR A 9 -21.69 -13.06 -70.08
N VAL A 10 -20.47 -13.54 -69.98
CA VAL A 10 -20.15 -14.77 -69.22
C VAL A 10 -18.88 -14.61 -68.40
N LEU A 11 -18.43 -13.44 -68.06
CA LEU A 11 -17.25 -13.30 -67.20
C LEU A 11 -17.44 -12.32 -66.06
N MET A 12 -18.60 -12.34 -65.37
CA MET A 12 -18.83 -11.43 -64.25
C MET A 12 -19.63 -12.10 -63.09
N THR A 13 -19.37 -13.37 -62.79
CA THR A 13 -20.05 -14.06 -61.71
C THR A 13 -19.13 -14.99 -60.90
N ALA A 14 -17.82 -14.75 -60.84
CA ALA A 14 -16.88 -15.61 -60.10
C ALA A 14 -15.88 -14.80 -59.22
N VAL A 15 -16.20 -13.61 -58.74
CA VAL A 15 -15.33 -12.81 -57.82
C VAL A 15 -16.12 -12.21 -56.65
N LEU A 16 -17.10 -12.89 -56.14
CA LEU A 16 -17.84 -12.45 -54.94
C LEU A 16 -17.98 -13.56 -53.91
N GLY A 17 -16.88 -14.22 -53.61
CA GLY A 17 -16.87 -15.35 -52.65
C GLY A 17 -15.64 -15.46 -51.76
N VAL A 18 -14.75 -14.47 -51.74
CA VAL A 18 -13.56 -14.49 -50.88
C VAL A 18 -13.40 -13.12 -50.24
N GLY A 19 -14.07 -12.89 -49.11
CA GLY A 19 -13.90 -11.60 -48.45
C GLY A 19 -14.78 -11.36 -47.23
N LEU A 20 -15.02 -12.35 -46.39
CA LEU A 20 -15.69 -12.14 -45.07
C LEU A 20 -15.25 -13.16 -44.02
N ALA A 21 -13.93 -13.47 -44.01
CA ALA A 21 -13.27 -14.01 -42.85
C ALA A 21 -12.30 -12.94 -42.29
N ALA A 22 -12.76 -11.68 -42.21
CA ALA A 22 -12.17 -10.73 -41.28
C ALA A 22 -12.58 -11.24 -39.91
N GLY A 23 -11.67 -11.99 -39.28
CA GLY A 23 -11.81 -12.35 -37.89
C GLY A 23 -12.16 -11.11 -37.11
N ALA A 24 -13.34 -11.05 -36.53
CA ALA A 24 -13.69 -10.10 -35.51
C ALA A 24 -12.64 -10.32 -34.39
N ALA A 25 -11.56 -9.55 -34.41
CA ALA A 25 -10.75 -9.35 -33.23
C ALA A 25 -11.74 -8.80 -32.19
N GLN A 26 -12.30 -9.70 -31.38
CA GLN A 26 -13.10 -9.27 -30.25
C GLN A 26 -12.19 -8.35 -29.44
N ALA A 27 -12.52 -7.07 -29.43
CA ALA A 27 -11.87 -6.12 -28.55
C ALA A 27 -12.08 -6.65 -27.14
N GLN A 28 -11.01 -7.15 -26.50
CA GLN A 28 -11.06 -7.69 -25.15
C GLN A 28 -11.57 -6.58 -24.24
N GLU A 29 -12.64 -6.83 -23.52
CA GLU A 29 -13.22 -5.89 -22.57
C GLU A 29 -12.16 -5.48 -21.54
N ARG A 30 -11.99 -4.18 -21.33
CA ARG A 30 -11.05 -3.67 -20.31
C ARG A 30 -11.77 -3.47 -19.00
N VAL A 31 -11.22 -4.05 -17.94
CA VAL A 31 -11.64 -3.84 -16.57
C VAL A 31 -10.59 -2.99 -15.88
N PHE A 32 -10.97 -1.81 -15.41
CA PHE A 32 -10.09 -0.94 -14.64
C PHE A 32 -10.00 -1.43 -13.20
N PHE A 33 -8.82 -1.30 -12.60
CA PHE A 33 -8.55 -1.74 -11.24
C PHE A 33 -7.63 -0.73 -10.54
N GLY A 34 -8.21 0.09 -9.68
CA GLY A 34 -7.49 1.10 -8.89
C GLY A 34 -6.85 0.52 -7.62
N ILE A 35 -5.68 1.01 -7.28
CA ILE A 35 -4.96 0.69 -6.06
C ILE A 35 -4.65 2.01 -5.34
N ALA A 36 -5.41 2.37 -4.31
CA ALA A 36 -5.09 3.52 -3.49
C ALA A 36 -3.85 3.22 -2.63
N THR A 37 -2.92 4.15 -2.63
CA THR A 37 -1.62 4.04 -1.96
C THR A 37 -1.40 5.16 -0.95
N GLY A 38 -0.20 5.67 -0.81
CA GLY A 38 0.18 6.82 0.00
C GLY A 38 0.89 7.88 -0.84
N GLY A 39 1.56 8.81 -0.16
CA GLY A 39 2.41 9.81 -0.81
C GLY A 39 3.67 9.18 -1.43
N THR A 40 4.26 9.87 -2.40
CA THR A 40 5.44 9.40 -3.16
C THR A 40 6.71 9.23 -2.32
N GLY A 41 6.80 9.90 -1.16
CA GLY A 41 7.94 9.76 -0.23
C GLY A 41 7.94 8.50 0.62
N GLY A 42 6.85 7.69 0.58
CA GLY A 42 6.70 6.43 1.29
C GLY A 42 6.88 5.21 0.38
N THR A 43 6.52 4.04 0.91
CA THR A 43 6.70 2.74 0.25
C THR A 43 5.45 2.27 -0.50
N TYR A 44 4.25 2.71 -0.12
CA TYR A 44 3.00 2.30 -0.74
C TYR A 44 2.95 2.61 -2.23
N TYR A 45 3.29 3.84 -2.61
CA TYR A 45 3.16 4.27 -4.00
C TYR A 45 4.07 3.51 -4.98
N PRO A 46 5.40 3.39 -4.75
CA PRO A 46 6.27 2.63 -5.66
C PRO A 46 5.90 1.15 -5.74
N LEU A 47 5.56 0.49 -4.62
CA LEU A 47 5.13 -0.90 -4.64
C LEU A 47 3.73 -1.08 -5.26
N GLY A 48 2.80 -0.16 -5.02
CA GLY A 48 1.49 -0.15 -5.68
C GLY A 48 1.60 0.02 -7.18
N GLY A 49 2.51 0.90 -7.65
CA GLY A 49 2.81 1.07 -9.08
C GLY A 49 3.33 -0.20 -9.74
N MET A 50 4.23 -0.92 -9.06
CA MET A 50 4.72 -2.21 -9.57
C MET A 50 3.64 -3.28 -9.51
N LEU A 51 2.84 -3.33 -8.44
CA LEU A 51 1.69 -4.25 -8.35
C LEU A 51 0.69 -4.00 -9.48
N ALA A 52 0.40 -2.75 -9.81
CA ALA A 52 -0.47 -2.40 -10.93
C ALA A 52 0.09 -2.93 -12.27
N GLN A 53 1.40 -2.86 -12.49
CA GLN A 53 2.04 -3.46 -13.67
C GLN A 53 1.95 -4.99 -13.64
N VAL A 54 2.20 -5.62 -12.49
CA VAL A 54 2.08 -7.08 -12.32
C VAL A 54 0.67 -7.54 -12.65
N ILE A 55 -0.35 -6.89 -12.12
CA ILE A 55 -1.77 -7.20 -12.39
C ILE A 55 -2.07 -7.03 -13.88
N SER A 56 -1.71 -5.89 -14.47
CA SER A 56 -2.02 -5.59 -15.88
C SER A 56 -1.36 -6.58 -16.86
N ASN A 57 -0.23 -7.17 -16.46
CA ASN A 57 0.53 -8.08 -17.30
C ASN A 57 0.22 -9.56 -17.05
N ASN A 58 -0.17 -9.95 -15.82
CA ASN A 58 -0.25 -11.34 -15.41
C ASN A 58 -1.62 -11.77 -14.87
N ALA A 59 -2.54 -10.84 -14.59
CA ALA A 59 -3.87 -11.24 -14.14
C ALA A 59 -4.69 -11.79 -15.31
N GLU A 60 -5.05 -13.07 -15.22
CA GLU A 60 -5.84 -13.77 -16.22
C GLU A 60 -7.32 -13.69 -15.86
N LEU A 61 -8.12 -13.14 -16.76
CA LEU A 61 -9.56 -13.05 -16.64
C LEU A 61 -10.20 -13.42 -17.99
N GLU A 62 -11.11 -14.38 -18.01
CA GLU A 62 -11.69 -14.88 -19.24
C GLU A 62 -12.40 -13.78 -20.04
N GLY A 63 -11.99 -13.59 -21.29
CA GLY A 63 -12.57 -12.60 -22.19
C GLY A 63 -12.29 -11.13 -21.83
N LYS A 64 -11.56 -10.83 -20.76
CA LYS A 64 -11.31 -9.48 -20.26
C LYS A 64 -9.84 -9.24 -20.01
N LYS A 65 -9.42 -7.98 -20.04
CA LYS A 65 -8.07 -7.53 -19.67
C LYS A 65 -8.15 -6.56 -18.51
N LEU A 66 -7.44 -6.88 -17.42
CA LEU A 66 -7.26 -5.95 -16.31
C LEU A 66 -6.28 -4.83 -16.69
N SER A 67 -6.65 -3.61 -16.38
CA SER A 67 -5.82 -2.41 -16.51
C SER A 67 -5.73 -1.76 -15.13
N ALA A 68 -4.68 -2.12 -14.39
CA ALA A 68 -4.49 -1.62 -13.03
C ALA A 68 -3.69 -0.32 -13.01
N THR A 69 -4.02 0.56 -12.06
CA THR A 69 -3.32 1.82 -11.79
C THR A 69 -3.12 2.03 -10.30
N ALA A 70 -1.97 2.59 -9.91
CA ALA A 70 -1.74 3.04 -8.55
C ALA A 70 -2.06 4.52 -8.42
N GLU A 71 -2.81 4.87 -7.39
CA GLU A 71 -3.22 6.23 -7.09
C GLU A 71 -2.50 6.72 -5.82
N THR A 72 -1.92 7.92 -5.89
CA THR A 72 -1.36 8.58 -4.71
C THR A 72 -2.49 9.05 -3.79
N GLY A 73 -2.26 9.00 -2.47
CA GLY A 73 -3.27 9.42 -1.51
C GLY A 73 -2.70 9.67 -0.12
N ASN A 74 -3.60 9.76 0.85
CA ASN A 74 -3.27 10.04 2.25
C ASN A 74 -3.11 8.78 3.11
N ALA A 75 -2.92 7.62 2.48
CA ALA A 75 -2.71 6.32 3.11
C ALA A 75 -3.89 5.82 3.96
N SER A 76 -3.62 5.08 5.04
CA SER A 76 -4.46 4.04 5.62
C SER A 76 -5.89 4.44 5.98
N VAL A 77 -6.10 5.55 6.70
CA VAL A 77 -7.46 5.97 7.12
C VAL A 77 -8.30 6.41 5.93
N ALA A 78 -7.70 7.21 5.02
CA ALA A 78 -8.36 7.65 3.80
C ALA A 78 -8.67 6.44 2.89
N ASN A 79 -7.72 5.53 2.73
CA ASN A 79 -7.84 4.34 1.90
C ASN A 79 -8.96 3.40 2.40
N ALA A 80 -9.01 3.14 3.72
CA ALA A 80 -10.09 2.36 4.31
C ALA A 80 -11.47 3.01 4.08
N GLY A 81 -11.53 4.35 4.14
CA GLY A 81 -12.74 5.10 3.83
C GLY A 81 -13.17 5.00 2.36
N LEU A 82 -12.23 5.04 1.40
CA LEU A 82 -12.50 4.85 -0.03
C LEU A 82 -13.06 3.45 -0.29
N LEU A 83 -12.40 2.41 0.26
CA LEU A 83 -12.87 1.03 0.15
C LEU A 83 -14.25 0.83 0.76
N GLY A 84 -14.48 1.41 1.95
CA GLY A 84 -15.76 1.30 2.65
C GLY A 84 -16.95 1.87 1.86
N ARG A 85 -16.71 2.84 0.96
CA ARG A 85 -17.71 3.41 0.07
C ARG A 85 -17.74 2.77 -1.32
N GLY A 86 -16.79 1.89 -1.63
CA GLY A 86 -16.64 1.32 -2.97
C GLY A 86 -16.13 2.32 -4.02
N ASP A 87 -15.41 3.37 -3.58
CA ASP A 87 -14.88 4.42 -4.47
C ASP A 87 -13.60 3.97 -5.19
N ILE A 88 -12.99 2.84 -4.77
CA ILE A 88 -11.80 2.23 -5.36
C ILE A 88 -11.81 0.72 -5.16
N GLU A 89 -11.24 -0.04 -6.09
CA GLU A 89 -11.26 -1.49 -6.08
C GLU A 89 -10.34 -2.08 -5.01
N SER A 90 -9.19 -1.48 -4.76
CA SER A 90 -8.25 -1.95 -3.74
C SER A 90 -7.40 -0.84 -3.13
N ALA A 91 -6.77 -1.12 -1.99
CA ALA A 91 -5.89 -0.16 -1.34
C ALA A 91 -4.86 -0.84 -0.42
N PHE A 92 -3.77 -0.15 -0.15
CA PHE A 92 -2.83 -0.51 0.91
C PHE A 92 -3.25 0.17 2.21
N VAL A 93 -3.36 -0.60 3.28
CA VAL A 93 -3.81 -0.14 4.60
C VAL A 93 -2.98 -0.83 5.68
N ALA A 94 -2.53 -0.10 6.69
CA ALA A 94 -1.87 -0.69 7.85
C ALA A 94 -2.86 -1.56 8.65
N ALA A 95 -2.40 -2.68 9.20
CA ALA A 95 -3.25 -3.70 9.82
C ALA A 95 -4.08 -3.17 10.99
N ASP A 96 -3.51 -2.29 11.82
CA ASP A 96 -4.18 -1.63 12.93
C ASP A 96 -5.35 -0.74 12.48
N ILE A 97 -5.13 0.04 11.42
CA ILE A 97 -6.15 0.93 10.83
C ILE A 97 -7.24 0.12 10.12
N LEU A 98 -6.86 -0.96 9.43
CA LEU A 98 -7.81 -1.84 8.75
C LEU A 98 -8.75 -2.53 9.75
N ASP A 99 -8.21 -3.00 10.87
CA ASP A 99 -8.98 -3.60 11.96
C ASP A 99 -9.90 -2.57 12.63
N ALA A 100 -9.38 -1.39 12.95
CA ALA A 100 -10.16 -0.29 13.51
C ALA A 100 -11.31 0.12 12.59
N ALA A 101 -11.08 0.22 11.28
CA ALA A 101 -12.11 0.52 10.30
C ALA A 101 -13.19 -0.56 10.25
N TYR A 102 -12.79 -1.84 10.22
CA TYR A 102 -13.72 -2.96 10.19
C TYR A 102 -14.56 -3.05 11.48
N LYS A 103 -13.96 -2.79 12.64
CA LYS A 103 -14.64 -2.83 13.95
C LYS A 103 -15.43 -1.57 14.29
N GLY A 104 -15.13 -0.43 13.66
CA GLY A 104 -15.71 0.88 13.97
C GLY A 104 -15.12 1.46 15.23
N GLN A 105 -13.79 1.44 15.34
CA GLN A 105 -13.02 1.94 16.48
C GLN A 105 -12.19 3.17 16.08
N ASN A 106 -11.68 3.91 17.06
CA ASN A 106 -10.83 5.09 16.86
C ASN A 106 -11.46 6.09 15.87
N GLN A 107 -10.78 6.43 14.78
CA GLN A 107 -11.27 7.37 13.76
C GLN A 107 -12.55 6.89 13.04
N PHE A 108 -12.91 5.63 13.20
CA PHE A 108 -14.09 4.99 12.62
C PHE A 108 -15.21 4.73 13.65
N GLU A 109 -15.13 5.34 14.84
CA GLU A 109 -16.16 5.17 15.86
C GLU A 109 -17.56 5.50 15.32
N GLY A 110 -18.50 4.57 15.50
CA GLY A 110 -19.86 4.67 14.95
C GLY A 110 -19.96 4.50 13.41
N LYS A 111 -18.88 4.19 12.73
CA LYS A 111 -18.79 4.07 11.26
C LYS A 111 -18.03 2.80 10.82
N ALA A 112 -18.38 1.66 11.41
CA ALA A 112 -17.76 0.38 11.08
C ALA A 112 -17.91 0.04 9.59
N GLN A 113 -16.80 -0.32 8.94
CA GLN A 113 -16.74 -0.66 7.51
C GLN A 113 -16.78 -2.18 7.33
N LYS A 114 -17.95 -2.80 7.55
CA LYS A 114 -18.11 -4.28 7.54
C LYS A 114 -17.98 -4.92 6.16
N ASN A 115 -17.98 -4.12 5.10
CA ASN A 115 -17.75 -4.57 3.73
C ASN A 115 -16.26 -4.68 3.36
N LEU A 116 -15.31 -4.27 4.21
CA LEU A 116 -13.89 -4.45 3.95
C LEU A 116 -13.52 -5.93 3.91
N ARG A 117 -12.61 -6.27 3.01
CA ARG A 117 -12.03 -7.62 2.82
C ARG A 117 -10.53 -7.51 2.62
N ALA A 118 -9.78 -8.53 3.06
CA ALA A 118 -8.36 -8.62 2.76
C ALA A 118 -8.12 -9.42 1.48
N LEU A 119 -7.19 -8.95 0.64
CA LEU A 119 -6.60 -9.71 -0.47
C LEU A 119 -5.32 -10.42 -0.01
N GLY A 120 -4.67 -9.91 1.04
CA GLY A 120 -3.53 -10.53 1.69
C GLY A 120 -2.59 -9.53 2.34
N ALA A 121 -1.62 -10.02 3.10
CA ALA A 121 -0.59 -9.21 3.73
C ALA A 121 0.54 -8.88 2.75
N LEU A 122 1.18 -7.74 2.96
CA LEU A 122 2.29 -7.28 2.15
C LEU A 122 3.62 -7.39 2.92
N TYR A 123 4.06 -6.33 3.54
CA TYR A 123 5.35 -6.26 4.23
C TYR A 123 5.24 -5.50 5.55
N PRO A 124 6.19 -5.67 6.48
CA PRO A 124 6.23 -4.89 7.72
C PRO A 124 6.72 -3.45 7.44
N GLU A 125 6.03 -2.50 8.02
CA GLU A 125 6.31 -1.07 7.99
C GLU A 125 6.94 -0.67 9.32
N ALA A 126 8.23 -0.34 9.29
CA ALA A 126 8.92 0.14 10.48
C ALA A 126 8.42 1.53 10.88
N VAL A 127 8.19 1.73 12.15
CA VAL A 127 7.90 3.05 12.72
C VAL A 127 9.22 3.78 12.94
N GLN A 128 9.45 4.83 12.19
CA GLN A 128 10.70 5.57 12.15
C GLN A 128 10.43 6.99 12.66
N LEU A 129 10.84 7.26 13.90
CA LEU A 129 10.74 8.60 14.48
C LEU A 129 12.02 9.38 14.14
N VAL A 130 11.96 10.10 13.01
CA VAL A 130 13.06 10.90 12.48
C VAL A 130 13.09 12.24 13.18
N ALA A 131 14.27 12.71 13.60
CA ALA A 131 14.40 13.95 14.33
C ALA A 131 15.68 14.72 13.98
N GLN A 132 15.71 16.00 14.31
CA GLN A 132 16.92 16.85 14.30
C GLN A 132 18.00 16.25 15.22
N PRO A 133 19.30 16.48 14.94
CA PRO A 133 20.41 15.88 15.70
C PRO A 133 20.39 16.13 17.21
N GLY A 134 19.76 17.22 17.66
CA GLY A 134 19.66 17.55 19.09
C GLY A 134 18.64 16.74 19.88
N ILE A 135 17.77 15.95 19.22
CA ILE A 135 16.69 15.16 19.82
C ILE A 135 17.08 13.70 19.72
N SER A 136 17.32 13.05 20.86
CA SER A 136 17.89 11.70 20.93
C SER A 136 17.00 10.67 21.65
N SER A 137 15.95 11.12 22.33
CA SER A 137 15.00 10.27 23.00
C SER A 137 13.55 10.72 22.79
N PHE A 138 12.59 9.84 23.01
CA PHE A 138 11.17 10.21 22.88
C PHE A 138 10.76 11.35 23.84
N LYS A 139 11.36 11.41 25.04
CA LYS A 139 11.10 12.46 26.03
C LYS A 139 11.60 13.84 25.59
N ASP A 140 12.64 13.89 24.76
CA ASP A 140 13.20 15.13 24.23
C ASP A 140 12.22 15.83 23.25
N LEU A 141 11.16 15.13 22.80
CA LEU A 141 10.10 15.75 21.97
C LEU A 141 9.28 16.81 22.69
N LYS A 142 9.36 16.86 24.03
CA LYS A 142 8.59 17.84 24.80
C LYS A 142 8.97 19.27 24.45
N GLY A 143 7.98 20.06 24.01
CA GLY A 143 8.14 21.43 23.57
C GLY A 143 8.59 21.57 22.10
N HIS A 144 8.82 20.46 21.39
CA HIS A 144 9.21 20.45 19.99
C HIS A 144 8.04 20.24 19.03
N SER A 145 8.26 20.60 17.76
CA SER A 145 7.32 20.36 16.67
C SER A 145 7.46 18.94 16.13
N VAL A 146 6.35 18.20 16.04
CA VAL A 146 6.33 16.80 15.60
C VAL A 146 5.26 16.58 14.53
N SER A 147 5.65 16.10 13.36
CA SER A 147 4.68 15.71 12.34
C SER A 147 4.11 14.32 12.63
N SER A 148 2.79 14.25 12.68
CA SER A 148 2.00 13.01 12.78
C SER A 148 1.50 12.53 11.41
N GLY A 149 2.15 12.96 10.32
CA GLY A 149 1.81 12.57 8.96
C GLY A 149 0.63 13.35 8.36
N SER A 150 0.33 13.07 7.10
CA SER A 150 -0.80 13.71 6.40
C SER A 150 -2.14 13.44 7.08
N PRO A 151 -3.08 14.38 7.02
CA PRO A 151 -4.47 14.10 7.40
C PRO A 151 -5.02 12.89 6.64
N GLY A 152 -5.60 11.94 7.35
CA GLY A 152 -6.09 10.69 6.76
C GLY A 152 -5.06 9.55 6.77
N SER A 153 -3.85 9.78 7.30
CA SER A 153 -2.88 8.71 7.61
C SER A 153 -3.17 8.08 8.99
N GLY A 154 -2.53 6.94 9.28
CA GLY A 154 -2.63 6.29 10.60
C GLY A 154 -1.73 6.89 11.67
N GLN A 155 -0.73 7.71 11.30
CA GLN A 155 0.31 8.19 12.20
C GLN A 155 -0.22 9.08 13.32
N TRP A 156 -1.29 9.82 13.07
CA TRP A 156 -1.89 10.68 14.10
C TRP A 156 -2.32 9.87 15.33
N GLN A 157 -2.99 8.73 15.11
CA GLN A 157 -3.37 7.84 16.22
C GLN A 157 -2.15 7.27 16.91
N LEU A 158 -1.19 6.75 16.14
CA LEU A 158 0.03 6.14 16.67
C LEU A 158 0.86 7.14 17.49
N LEU A 159 1.00 8.40 17.05
CA LEU A 159 1.71 9.43 17.83
C LEU A 159 1.01 9.64 19.19
N GLY A 160 -0.30 9.72 19.22
CA GLY A 160 -1.05 9.85 20.48
C GLY A 160 -0.82 8.67 21.43
N ASP A 161 -0.88 7.45 20.90
CA ASP A 161 -0.65 6.23 21.68
C ASP A 161 0.79 6.16 22.22
N LEU A 162 1.78 6.55 21.41
CA LEU A 162 3.18 6.66 21.83
C LEU A 162 3.41 7.73 22.89
N LEU A 163 2.78 8.91 22.76
CA LEU A 163 2.84 9.96 23.78
C LEU A 163 2.30 9.45 25.10
N VAL A 164 1.10 8.85 25.11
CA VAL A 164 0.50 8.28 26.34
C VAL A 164 1.38 7.18 26.93
N ALA A 165 1.93 6.27 26.13
CA ALA A 165 2.82 5.22 26.60
C ALA A 165 4.08 5.77 27.27
N HIS A 166 4.59 6.93 26.84
CA HIS A 166 5.75 7.60 27.44
C HIS A 166 5.38 8.58 28.55
N GLY A 167 4.10 8.64 28.96
CA GLY A 167 3.62 9.54 30.01
C GLY A 167 3.52 10.99 29.59
N MET A 168 3.33 11.23 28.29
CA MET A 168 3.15 12.56 27.68
C MET A 168 1.73 12.70 27.12
N THR A 169 1.38 13.90 26.74
CA THR A 169 0.11 14.24 26.09
C THR A 169 0.37 15.00 24.79
N ARG A 170 -0.65 15.20 23.98
CA ARG A 170 -0.53 15.99 22.75
C ARG A 170 -0.14 17.44 23.00
N ASP A 171 -0.50 17.99 24.19
CA ASP A 171 -0.14 19.35 24.59
C ASP A 171 1.36 19.52 24.91
N ASP A 172 2.08 18.41 25.06
CA ASP A 172 3.54 18.41 25.27
C ASP A 172 4.33 18.64 23.98
N VAL A 173 3.70 18.57 22.80
CA VAL A 173 4.33 18.76 21.49
C VAL A 173 3.51 19.75 20.65
N THR A 174 4.16 20.37 19.65
CA THR A 174 3.45 21.15 18.61
C THR A 174 3.22 20.24 17.41
N GLU A 175 1.97 19.79 17.19
CA GLU A 175 1.69 18.88 16.09
C GLU A 175 1.75 19.58 14.72
N ASP A 176 2.38 18.91 13.76
CA ASP A 176 2.38 19.24 12.34
C ASP A 176 1.71 18.09 11.53
N TYR A 177 1.08 18.41 10.41
CA TYR A 177 0.32 17.47 9.59
C TYR A 177 0.85 17.43 8.16
N SER A 178 2.12 17.09 8.01
CA SER A 178 2.82 17.06 6.72
C SER A 178 2.95 15.64 6.17
N SER A 179 2.95 15.51 4.85
CA SER A 179 3.38 14.26 4.20
C SER A 179 4.85 13.95 4.50
N PHE A 180 5.29 12.71 4.26
CA PHE A 180 6.67 12.31 4.54
C PHE A 180 7.70 13.18 3.81
N SER A 181 7.46 13.50 2.52
CA SER A 181 8.33 14.40 1.76
C SER A 181 8.33 15.83 2.32
N GLN A 182 7.15 16.37 2.65
CA GLN A 182 7.06 17.70 3.25
C GLN A 182 7.71 17.76 4.63
N SER A 183 7.55 16.70 5.46
CA SER A 183 8.23 16.60 6.76
C SER A 183 9.75 16.60 6.58
N ALA A 184 10.27 15.84 5.61
CA ALA A 184 11.70 15.81 5.31
C ALA A 184 12.23 17.20 4.90
N GLU A 185 11.50 17.91 4.02
CA GLU A 185 11.86 19.29 3.63
C GLU A 185 11.83 20.25 4.83
N LYS A 186 10.78 20.20 5.65
CA LYS A 186 10.67 21.03 6.85
C LYS A 186 11.76 20.76 7.90
N ILE A 187 12.14 19.48 8.10
CA ILE A 187 13.26 19.12 8.98
C ILE A 187 14.55 19.69 8.43
N LYS A 188 14.81 19.51 7.14
CA LYS A 188 16.00 20.06 6.46
C LYS A 188 16.10 21.57 6.61
N ASP A 189 14.99 22.27 6.51
CA ASP A 189 14.91 23.73 6.59
C ASP A 189 14.87 24.28 8.04
N GLY A 190 14.88 23.40 9.06
CA GLY A 190 14.77 23.75 10.47
C GLY A 190 13.38 24.24 10.91
N ASN A 191 12.35 23.96 10.13
CA ASN A 191 10.94 24.33 10.39
C ASN A 191 10.13 23.22 11.05
N LEU A 192 10.73 22.07 11.28
CA LEU A 192 10.14 20.91 11.96
C LEU A 192 11.25 20.18 12.72
N ASP A 193 10.97 19.77 13.95
CA ASP A 193 11.95 19.11 14.81
C ASP A 193 11.96 17.60 14.64
N ALA A 194 10.81 16.98 14.46
CA ALA A 194 10.68 15.54 14.28
C ALA A 194 9.48 15.14 13.42
N SER A 195 9.51 13.93 12.87
CA SER A 195 8.40 13.33 12.11
C SER A 195 8.27 11.84 12.41
N LEU A 196 7.04 11.39 12.67
CA LEU A 196 6.72 9.98 12.78
C LEU A 196 6.41 9.44 11.39
N ILE A 197 7.21 8.49 10.92
CA ILE A 197 7.09 7.87 9.59
C ILE A 197 6.93 6.37 9.75
N THR A 198 5.76 5.83 9.38
CA THR A 198 5.50 4.38 9.34
C THR A 198 5.51 3.94 7.89
N ALA A 199 6.56 3.22 7.51
CA ALA A 199 6.78 2.81 6.12
C ALA A 199 7.77 1.65 6.03
N GLY A 200 7.84 1.01 4.87
CA GLY A 200 8.95 0.09 4.57
C GLY A 200 10.29 0.82 4.56
N SER A 201 11.28 0.26 5.24
CA SER A 201 12.65 0.80 5.25
C SER A 201 13.53 0.11 4.20
N PRO A 202 14.46 0.84 3.55
CA PRO A 202 14.66 2.28 3.62
C PRO A 202 13.53 3.10 2.98
N THR A 203 13.11 4.20 3.61
CA THR A 203 12.04 5.07 3.12
C THR A 203 12.61 6.18 2.27
N ALA A 204 12.03 6.44 1.09
CA ALA A 204 12.59 7.40 0.11
C ALA A 204 12.80 8.81 0.67
N SER A 205 11.81 9.36 1.39
CA SER A 205 11.92 10.69 2.00
C SER A 205 13.03 10.79 3.07
N ILE A 206 13.27 9.72 3.83
CA ILE A 206 14.34 9.69 4.84
C ILE A 206 15.71 9.54 4.16
N LEU A 207 15.81 8.72 3.10
CA LEU A 207 17.04 8.62 2.30
C LEU A 207 17.43 9.98 1.71
N GLU A 208 16.48 10.69 1.13
CA GLU A 208 16.71 12.00 0.56
C GLU A 208 17.16 13.00 1.63
N LEU A 209 16.47 13.04 2.78
CA LEU A 209 16.83 13.90 3.90
C LEU A 209 18.24 13.61 4.42
N SER A 210 18.53 12.35 4.73
CA SER A 210 19.81 11.93 5.33
C SER A 210 21.02 12.11 4.41
N ASN A 211 20.82 12.17 3.10
CA ASN A 211 21.91 12.45 2.16
C ASN A 211 22.46 13.88 2.26
N GLY A 212 21.63 14.83 2.66
CA GLY A 212 21.99 16.25 2.72
C GLY A 212 21.90 16.91 4.11
N HIS A 213 21.37 16.19 5.12
CA HIS A 213 21.14 16.72 6.45
C HIS A 213 21.36 15.63 7.50
N ASP A 214 22.02 15.97 8.61
CA ASP A 214 22.22 15.03 9.72
C ASP A 214 20.89 14.80 10.45
N ILE A 215 20.61 13.57 10.76
CA ILE A 215 19.36 13.16 11.44
C ILE A 215 19.65 12.19 12.57
N ASN A 216 18.70 12.10 13.51
CA ASN A 216 18.57 10.98 14.43
C ASN A 216 17.33 10.14 14.07
N ILE A 217 17.41 8.84 14.30
CA ILE A 217 16.21 7.96 14.39
C ILE A 217 16.07 7.59 15.85
N ILE A 218 14.99 8.01 16.48
CA ILE A 218 14.75 7.79 17.91
C ILE A 218 14.29 6.36 18.13
N PRO A 219 14.97 5.58 18.99
CA PRO A 219 14.53 4.22 19.33
C PRO A 219 13.16 4.19 19.99
N LEU A 220 12.35 3.22 19.61
CA LEU A 220 11.04 2.95 20.23
C LEU A 220 11.12 1.60 20.95
N THR A 221 11.52 1.62 22.22
CA THR A 221 11.82 0.44 23.02
C THR A 221 11.40 0.59 24.47
N GLY A 222 11.66 -0.46 25.25
CA GLY A 222 11.51 -0.46 26.71
C GLY A 222 10.06 -0.59 27.16
N GLU A 223 9.82 -0.24 28.41
CA GLU A 223 8.53 -0.41 29.08
C GLU A 223 7.36 0.34 28.39
N PRO A 224 7.55 1.57 27.87
CA PRO A 224 6.49 2.26 27.12
C PRO A 224 5.99 1.45 25.93
N ILE A 225 6.92 0.86 25.18
CA ILE A 225 6.57 0.10 23.96
C ILE A 225 5.93 -1.24 24.32
N LYS A 226 6.37 -1.92 25.39
CA LYS A 226 5.70 -3.14 25.87
C LYS A 226 4.23 -2.86 26.23
N LYS A 227 3.95 -1.76 26.94
CA LYS A 227 2.58 -1.35 27.27
C LYS A 227 1.76 -1.05 26.02
N LEU A 228 2.35 -0.39 25.01
CA LEU A 228 1.68 -0.18 23.73
C LEU A 228 1.32 -1.52 23.07
N GLN A 229 2.24 -2.46 23.02
CA GLN A 229 2.04 -3.79 22.42
C GLN A 229 0.99 -4.64 23.13
N GLU A 230 0.81 -4.48 24.44
CA GLU A 230 -0.24 -5.15 25.22
C GLU A 230 -1.65 -4.70 24.77
N THR A 231 -1.81 -3.44 24.39
CA THR A 231 -3.09 -2.85 23.97
C THR A 231 -3.27 -2.83 22.45
N GLN A 232 -2.16 -2.85 21.72
CA GLN A 232 -2.08 -2.76 20.25
C GLN A 232 -1.24 -3.92 19.69
N PRO A 233 -1.78 -5.14 19.62
CA PRO A 233 -1.04 -6.34 19.23
C PRO A 233 -0.56 -6.38 17.77
N TYR A 234 -0.90 -5.37 16.98
CA TYR A 234 -0.45 -5.21 15.60
C TYR A 234 1.01 -4.76 15.50
N TYR A 235 1.57 -4.18 16.57
CA TYR A 235 2.93 -3.66 16.58
C TYR A 235 3.90 -4.72 17.13
N ALA A 236 4.74 -5.25 16.24
CA ALA A 236 5.82 -6.16 16.59
C ALA A 236 7.15 -5.40 16.75
N SER A 237 8.01 -5.83 17.69
CA SER A 237 9.37 -5.27 17.77
C SER A 237 10.18 -5.63 16.53
N THR A 238 10.97 -4.68 16.04
CA THR A 238 11.85 -4.86 14.88
C THR A 238 13.11 -4.03 15.03
N ILE A 239 14.07 -4.26 14.15
CA ILE A 239 15.33 -3.52 14.07
C ILE A 239 15.41 -2.82 12.72
N LEU A 240 15.73 -1.53 12.74
CA LEU A 240 16.20 -0.78 11.59
C LEU A 240 17.73 -0.95 11.56
N PRO A 241 18.30 -1.65 10.56
CA PRO A 241 19.74 -1.91 10.53
C PRO A 241 20.56 -0.62 10.42
N GLY A 242 21.67 -0.56 11.14
CA GLY A 242 22.67 0.48 10.99
C GLY A 242 23.14 0.61 9.54
N GLY A 243 23.42 1.84 9.10
CA GLY A 243 23.75 2.12 7.71
C GLY A 243 22.58 2.16 6.74
N THR A 244 21.34 1.94 7.20
CA THR A 244 20.14 2.11 6.37
C THR A 244 20.02 3.56 5.88
N TYR A 245 20.36 4.53 6.71
CA TYR A 245 20.39 5.95 6.39
C TYR A 245 21.76 6.52 6.70
N LYS A 246 22.22 7.48 5.90
CA LYS A 246 23.49 8.15 6.12
C LYS A 246 23.53 8.82 7.49
N GLY A 247 24.57 8.56 8.27
CA GLY A 247 24.75 9.10 9.63
C GLY A 247 24.01 8.30 10.73
N VAL A 248 23.25 7.26 10.38
CA VAL A 248 22.63 6.32 11.32
C VAL A 248 23.40 5.00 11.24
N ASP A 249 24.55 4.93 11.91
CA ASP A 249 25.51 3.83 11.76
C ASP A 249 25.19 2.61 12.61
N ASN A 250 24.43 2.78 13.69
CA ASN A 250 24.04 1.71 14.60
C ASN A 250 22.64 1.20 14.33
N ASP A 251 22.37 -0.04 14.70
CA ASP A 251 21.04 -0.62 14.72
C ASP A 251 20.11 0.21 15.61
N VAL A 252 18.90 0.47 15.15
CA VAL A 252 17.86 1.17 15.90
C VAL A 252 16.69 0.23 16.17
N GLU A 253 16.46 -0.10 17.45
CA GLU A 253 15.29 -0.87 17.86
C GLU A 253 14.02 -0.02 17.72
N THR A 254 13.00 -0.58 17.10
CA THR A 254 11.70 0.07 16.89
C THR A 254 10.59 -0.97 16.81
N ILE A 255 9.41 -0.53 16.41
CA ILE A 255 8.25 -1.38 16.16
C ILE A 255 7.84 -1.33 14.70
N ALA A 256 7.10 -2.34 14.25
CA ALA A 256 6.53 -2.40 12.92
C ALA A 256 5.09 -2.86 12.96
N VAL A 257 4.30 -2.38 12.00
CA VAL A 257 2.95 -2.86 11.68
C VAL A 257 2.94 -3.46 10.29
N ARG A 258 2.08 -4.44 10.00
CA ARG A 258 2.00 -5.04 8.66
C ARG A 258 1.14 -4.18 7.73
N ALA A 259 1.63 -3.91 6.53
CA ALA A 259 0.81 -3.41 5.43
C ALA A 259 -0.08 -4.54 4.89
N ILE A 260 -1.36 -4.26 4.69
CA ILE A 260 -2.36 -5.20 4.16
C ILE A 260 -2.87 -4.64 2.82
N TRP A 261 -2.98 -5.49 1.83
CA TRP A 261 -3.71 -5.20 0.62
C TRP A 261 -5.18 -5.57 0.83
N ALA A 262 -6.03 -4.56 0.81
CA ALA A 262 -7.45 -4.66 1.12
C ALA A 262 -8.32 -4.28 -0.08
N THR A 263 -9.56 -4.73 -0.05
CA THR A 263 -10.64 -4.46 -1.02
C THR A 263 -11.98 -4.38 -0.29
N HIS A 264 -13.08 -4.31 -1.02
CA HIS A 264 -14.44 -4.37 -0.50
C HIS A 264 -15.17 -5.64 -0.96
N ALA A 265 -16.24 -6.01 -0.27
CA ALA A 265 -16.97 -7.27 -0.49
C ALA A 265 -17.66 -7.34 -1.86
N ASP A 266 -17.91 -6.20 -2.50
CA ASP A 266 -18.60 -6.13 -3.79
C ASP A 266 -17.67 -6.28 -5.00
N LEU A 267 -16.33 -6.39 -4.77
CA LEU A 267 -15.41 -6.75 -5.86
C LEU A 267 -15.75 -8.14 -6.37
N PRO A 268 -15.90 -8.38 -7.69
CA PRO A 268 -16.17 -9.71 -8.22
C PRO A 268 -15.10 -10.76 -7.82
N ASP A 269 -15.56 -11.96 -7.46
CA ASP A 269 -14.68 -13.03 -6.98
C ASP A 269 -13.60 -13.45 -7.98
N ASP A 270 -13.93 -13.45 -9.27
CA ASP A 270 -12.99 -13.74 -10.36
C ASP A 270 -11.88 -12.70 -10.47
N ILE A 271 -12.22 -11.42 -10.31
CA ILE A 271 -11.23 -10.32 -10.27
C ILE A 271 -10.35 -10.46 -9.04
N ALA A 272 -10.94 -10.61 -7.85
CA ALA A 272 -10.18 -10.76 -6.62
C ALA A 272 -9.24 -11.97 -6.66
N TYR A 273 -9.69 -13.10 -7.21
CA TYR A 273 -8.85 -14.27 -7.44
C TYR A 273 -7.69 -13.96 -8.39
N ALA A 274 -7.98 -13.37 -9.56
CA ALA A 274 -6.99 -13.09 -10.59
C ALA A 274 -5.89 -12.12 -10.10
N VAL A 275 -6.26 -11.05 -9.37
CA VAL A 275 -5.29 -10.09 -8.86
C VAL A 275 -4.46 -10.65 -7.71
N THR A 276 -5.07 -11.45 -6.82
CA THR A 276 -4.35 -12.13 -5.72
C THR A 276 -3.33 -13.12 -6.27
N LYS A 277 -3.75 -13.95 -7.24
CA LYS A 277 -2.86 -14.87 -7.94
C LYS A 277 -1.72 -14.12 -8.64
N ALA A 278 -2.03 -13.04 -9.37
CA ALA A 278 -1.03 -12.25 -10.05
C ALA A 278 0.03 -11.70 -9.09
N LEU A 279 -0.36 -11.20 -7.90
CA LEU A 279 0.60 -10.75 -6.90
C LEU A 279 1.49 -11.90 -6.43
N TYR A 280 0.92 -12.92 -5.80
CA TYR A 280 1.69 -13.93 -5.08
C TYR A 280 2.45 -14.92 -5.97
N GLU A 281 2.15 -14.96 -7.26
CA GLU A 281 2.95 -15.71 -8.25
C GLU A 281 4.04 -14.86 -8.92
N ASN A 282 4.12 -13.54 -8.65
CA ASN A 282 5.08 -12.62 -9.26
C ASN A 282 5.79 -11.70 -8.24
N THR A 283 5.94 -12.12 -7.00
CA THR A 283 6.49 -11.32 -5.90
C THR A 283 7.91 -10.82 -6.15
N ASP A 284 8.75 -11.60 -6.85
CA ASP A 284 10.10 -11.21 -7.25
C ASP A 284 10.14 -9.91 -8.07
N THR A 285 9.05 -9.58 -8.76
CA THR A 285 8.97 -8.34 -9.54
C THR A 285 8.84 -7.12 -8.65
N LEU A 286 8.15 -7.23 -7.51
CA LEU A 286 8.04 -6.14 -6.54
C LEU A 286 9.38 -5.84 -5.88
N ALA A 287 10.21 -6.85 -5.68
CA ALA A 287 11.56 -6.73 -5.13
C ALA A 287 12.51 -5.87 -5.99
N LYS A 288 12.22 -5.70 -7.28
CA LYS A 288 13.01 -4.84 -8.18
C LYS A 288 12.82 -3.35 -7.92
N VAL A 289 11.69 -2.96 -7.30
CA VAL A 289 11.35 -1.56 -7.02
C VAL A 289 11.74 -1.18 -5.60
N HIS A 290 11.50 -2.07 -4.65
CA HIS A 290 11.79 -1.84 -3.24
C HIS A 290 12.18 -3.14 -2.54
N VAL A 291 13.19 -3.08 -1.65
CA VAL A 291 13.68 -4.27 -0.94
C VAL A 291 12.57 -4.98 -0.14
N LYS A 292 11.58 -4.24 0.35
CA LYS A 292 10.40 -4.79 1.04
C LYS A 292 9.53 -5.68 0.17
N GLY A 293 9.65 -5.59 -1.15
CA GLY A 293 9.04 -6.55 -2.07
C GLY A 293 9.47 -8.00 -1.85
N LYS A 294 10.68 -8.23 -1.29
CA LYS A 294 11.16 -9.57 -0.91
C LYS A 294 10.43 -10.18 0.27
N GLU A 295 9.75 -9.36 1.08
CA GLU A 295 9.02 -9.80 2.27
C GLU A 295 7.54 -10.11 1.96
N ILE A 296 7.11 -9.86 0.71
CA ILE A 296 5.78 -10.22 0.21
C ILE A 296 5.88 -11.64 -0.35
N THR A 297 5.40 -12.62 0.40
CA THR A 297 5.46 -14.03 0.01
C THR A 297 4.14 -14.73 0.28
N PRO A 298 3.87 -15.87 -0.37
CA PRO A 298 2.68 -16.68 -0.05
C PRO A 298 2.61 -17.10 1.42
N GLU A 299 3.77 -17.41 2.03
CA GLU A 299 3.88 -17.85 3.43
C GLU A 299 3.49 -16.73 4.41
N SER A 300 3.85 -15.47 4.09
CA SER A 300 3.51 -14.30 4.91
C SER A 300 2.14 -13.68 4.58
N ALA A 301 1.44 -14.21 3.58
CA ALA A 301 0.23 -13.60 3.00
C ALA A 301 -0.93 -13.40 3.98
N LEU A 302 -0.94 -14.10 5.11
CA LEU A 302 -2.00 -14.01 6.11
C LEU A 302 -1.55 -13.42 7.45
N GLU A 303 -0.27 -13.02 7.55
CA GLU A 303 0.25 -12.41 8.76
C GLU A 303 -0.46 -11.08 9.07
N SER A 304 -0.95 -10.94 10.30
CA SER A 304 -1.69 -9.75 10.78
C SER A 304 -3.01 -9.44 10.02
N VAL A 305 -3.53 -10.38 9.25
CA VAL A 305 -4.85 -10.23 8.61
C VAL A 305 -5.91 -10.51 9.65
N SER A 306 -6.60 -9.46 10.13
CA SER A 306 -7.61 -9.53 11.21
C SER A 306 -9.06 -9.43 10.73
N ILE A 307 -9.27 -9.13 9.45
CA ILE A 307 -10.59 -9.03 8.81
C ILE A 307 -10.81 -10.20 7.85
N PRO A 308 -12.04 -10.50 7.44
CA PRO A 308 -12.30 -11.59 6.51
C PRO A 308 -11.55 -11.42 5.19
N LEU A 309 -11.01 -12.52 4.67
CA LEU A 309 -10.51 -12.56 3.30
C LEU A 309 -11.65 -12.35 2.30
N HIS A 310 -11.31 -11.77 1.13
CA HIS A 310 -12.22 -11.79 0.00
C HIS A 310 -12.39 -13.24 -0.50
N PRO A 311 -13.61 -13.69 -0.90
CA PRO A 311 -13.82 -15.07 -1.34
C PRO A 311 -12.88 -15.50 -2.48
N GLY A 312 -12.61 -14.61 -3.46
CA GLY A 312 -11.66 -14.86 -4.54
C GLY A 312 -10.23 -15.03 -4.05
N ALA A 313 -9.77 -14.23 -3.08
CA ALA A 313 -8.46 -14.40 -2.46
C ALA A 313 -8.38 -15.70 -1.64
N ALA A 314 -9.42 -16.00 -0.87
CA ALA A 314 -9.51 -17.23 -0.11
C ALA A 314 -9.46 -18.48 -1.02
N LYS A 315 -10.10 -18.42 -2.20
CA LYS A 315 -10.01 -19.49 -3.22
C LYS A 315 -8.56 -19.72 -3.64
N TYR A 316 -7.83 -18.66 -3.98
CA TYR A 316 -6.40 -18.76 -4.34
C TYR A 316 -5.56 -19.38 -3.21
N PHE A 317 -5.74 -18.92 -1.97
CA PHE A 317 -4.99 -19.44 -0.83
C PHE A 317 -5.30 -20.90 -0.50
N ARG A 318 -6.56 -21.36 -0.72
CA ARG A 318 -6.90 -22.80 -0.62
C ARG A 318 -6.19 -23.62 -1.69
N GLU A 319 -6.20 -23.18 -2.94
CA GLU A 319 -5.51 -23.86 -4.04
C GLU A 319 -4.00 -24.00 -3.80
N LYS A 320 -3.42 -23.06 -3.06
CA LYS A 320 -2.00 -23.10 -2.64
C LYS A 320 -1.76 -23.86 -1.32
N GLY A 321 -2.80 -24.33 -0.66
CA GLY A 321 -2.70 -25.03 0.63
C GLY A 321 -2.27 -24.13 1.79
N ILE A 322 -2.50 -22.82 1.69
CA ILE A 322 -2.16 -21.83 2.73
C ILE A 322 -3.27 -21.78 3.79
N ILE A 323 -4.51 -22.02 3.39
CA ILE A 323 -5.67 -22.18 4.26
C ILE A 323 -6.46 -23.45 3.88
N GLU A 324 -7.29 -23.93 4.83
CA GLU A 324 -8.20 -25.08 4.63
C GLU A 324 -9.42 -24.72 3.75
#